data_cbbbf8fe4fc64a865583db8042c27df9
#
_entry.id   cbbbf8fe4fc64a865583db8042c27df9
#
_cell.length_a   1.000
_cell.length_b   1.000
_cell.length_c   1.000
_cell.angle_alpha   90.00
_cell.angle_beta   90.00
_cell.angle_gamma   90.00
#
_symmetry.space_group_name_H-M   'P 1'
#
loop_
_entity.id
_entity.type
_entity.pdbx_description
1 polymer ?
#
loop_
_entity_poly.entity_id
_entity_poly.type
_entity_poly.pdbx_seq_one_letter_code
_entity_poly.pdbx_strand_id
1 'polypeptide(L)'
;KEESLIELYKRFRPGEPPTIDSARTLLDGLFFNPQRYDLAKVGRYKANKKLGFDPEFDASTLTIEDIVATMRYIVALHEGEEGYQVDDIDHFGNRRIRTVGELIQNQFRIGLSRMERVVRERMSMQEPDEITPQSLVNIRPIVAAIKEFFGSSQLSQFMDQANPAAGITHKRRLSALGPGGLSR
;
A
#
# COMPACT_ATOMS: atom_id res chain seq x y z
N LYS A 1 -1.75 31.09 -1.18
CA LYS A 1 -1.45 29.84 -0.44
C LYS A 1 -2.71 29.20 0.11
N GLU A 2 -3.58 29.94 0.81
CA GLU A 2 -4.83 29.43 1.39
C GLU A 2 -5.84 28.98 0.34
N GLU A 3 -6.02 29.77 -0.70
CA GLU A 3 -6.89 29.42 -1.84
C GLU A 3 -6.44 28.13 -2.53
N SER A 4 -5.13 27.93 -2.68
CA SER A 4 -4.57 26.71 -3.27
C SER A 4 -4.83 25.47 -2.41
N LEU A 5 -4.78 25.60 -1.08
CA LEU A 5 -5.13 24.52 -0.15
C LEU A 5 -6.61 24.15 -0.25
N ILE A 6 -7.48 25.15 -0.31
CA ILE A 6 -8.93 24.96 -0.49
C ILE A 6 -9.24 24.26 -1.82
N GLU A 7 -8.57 24.67 -2.89
CA GLU A 7 -8.77 24.08 -4.22
C GLU A 7 -8.30 22.60 -4.25
N LEU A 8 -7.15 22.31 -3.65
CA LEU A 8 -6.69 20.93 -3.48
C LEU A 8 -7.67 20.09 -2.65
N TYR A 9 -8.17 20.64 -1.54
CA TYR A 9 -9.16 19.94 -0.70
C TYR A 9 -10.42 19.57 -1.48
N LYS A 10 -10.97 20.49 -2.27
CA LYS A 10 -12.15 20.23 -3.10
C LYS A 10 -11.94 19.09 -4.11
N ARG A 11 -10.71 18.94 -4.63
CA ARG A 11 -10.37 17.85 -5.55
C ARG A 11 -10.26 16.50 -4.84
N PHE A 12 -9.74 16.47 -3.62
CA PHE A 12 -9.64 15.24 -2.83
C PHE A 12 -10.96 14.81 -2.20
N ARG A 13 -11.80 15.78 -1.82
CA ARG A 13 -13.10 15.55 -1.19
C ARG A 13 -14.20 16.40 -1.79
N PRO A 14 -14.68 16.04 -2.99
CA PRO A 14 -15.77 16.73 -3.62
C PRO A 14 -17.04 16.57 -2.76
N GLY A 15 -17.71 17.67 -2.44
CA GLY A 15 -18.97 17.69 -1.67
C GLY A 15 -18.83 18.05 -0.19
N GLU A 16 -17.64 18.10 0.38
CA GLU A 16 -17.42 18.61 1.73
C GLU A 16 -17.10 20.12 1.72
N PRO A 17 -17.63 20.93 2.66
CA PRO A 17 -17.30 22.34 2.75
C PRO A 17 -15.81 22.51 3.13
N PRO A 18 -15.02 23.20 2.29
CA PRO A 18 -13.59 23.35 2.54
C PRO A 18 -13.34 24.41 3.62
N THR A 19 -12.62 24.02 4.66
CA THR A 19 -12.00 24.96 5.61
C THR A 19 -10.49 24.88 5.48
N ILE A 20 -9.78 25.97 5.81
CA ILE A 20 -8.31 26.00 5.71
C ILE A 20 -7.67 24.95 6.63
N ASP A 21 -8.20 24.81 7.83
CA ASP A 21 -7.68 23.88 8.83
C ASP A 21 -7.91 22.41 8.41
N SER A 22 -9.10 22.10 7.88
CA SER A 22 -9.41 20.78 7.33
C SER A 22 -8.50 20.43 6.14
N ALA A 23 -8.26 21.40 5.26
CA ALA A 23 -7.41 21.23 4.10
C ALA A 23 -5.95 20.98 4.50
N ARG A 24 -5.43 21.75 5.47
CA ARG A 24 -4.08 21.57 5.99
C ARG A 24 -3.93 20.20 6.67
N THR A 25 -4.84 19.87 7.57
CA THR A 25 -4.83 18.58 8.29
C THR A 25 -4.91 17.38 7.33
N LEU A 26 -5.72 17.50 6.27
CA LEU A 26 -5.81 16.45 5.26
C LEU A 26 -4.49 16.27 4.51
N LEU A 27 -3.88 17.36 4.00
CA LEU A 27 -2.65 17.29 3.23
C LEU A 27 -1.46 16.83 4.09
N ASP A 28 -1.34 17.39 5.29
CA ASP A 28 -0.30 16.97 6.24
C ASP A 28 -0.46 15.49 6.60
N GLY A 29 -1.69 15.03 6.81
CA GLY A 29 -1.98 13.64 7.09
C GLY A 29 -1.72 12.68 5.93
N LEU A 30 -1.89 13.13 4.68
CA LEU A 30 -1.72 12.28 3.51
C LEU A 30 -0.26 12.08 3.11
N PHE A 31 0.57 13.11 3.21
CA PHE A 31 1.92 13.12 2.61
C PHE A 31 3.05 13.28 3.61
N PHE A 32 2.83 13.97 4.71
CA PHE A 32 3.90 14.38 5.63
C PHE A 32 3.84 13.69 7.01
N ASN A 33 2.76 12.96 7.30
CA ASN A 33 2.62 12.28 8.59
C ASN A 33 3.24 10.87 8.54
N PRO A 34 4.31 10.58 9.32
CA PRO A 34 4.99 9.29 9.31
C PRO A 34 4.13 8.12 9.82
N GLN A 35 3.02 8.40 10.52
CA GLN A 35 2.07 7.36 10.94
C GLN A 35 1.16 6.87 9.80
N ARG A 36 1.02 7.65 8.73
CA ARG A 36 0.12 7.35 7.61
C ARG A 36 0.81 7.13 6.29
N TYR A 37 1.98 7.71 6.10
CA TYR A 37 2.75 7.66 4.87
C TYR A 37 4.20 7.29 5.15
N ASP A 38 4.70 6.31 4.43
CA ASP A 38 6.09 5.86 4.50
C ASP A 38 6.54 5.42 3.11
N LEU A 39 7.60 6.05 2.60
CA LEU A 39 8.26 5.66 1.34
C LEU A 39 9.03 4.36 1.46
N ALA A 40 9.33 3.92 2.67
CA ALA A 40 10.31 2.88 2.97
C ALA A 40 11.70 3.18 2.36
N LYS A 41 12.71 2.42 2.75
CA LYS A 41 14.10 2.64 2.29
C LYS A 41 14.26 2.55 0.77
N VAL A 42 13.57 1.58 0.15
CA VAL A 42 13.65 1.39 -1.31
C VAL A 42 12.98 2.53 -2.07
N GLY A 43 11.83 3.01 -1.59
CA GLY A 43 11.14 4.15 -2.19
C GLY A 43 11.96 5.42 -2.09
N ARG A 44 12.54 5.71 -0.93
CA ARG A 44 13.42 6.87 -0.73
C ARG A 44 14.67 6.78 -1.61
N TYR A 45 15.34 5.65 -1.64
CA TYR A 45 16.50 5.44 -2.51
C TYR A 45 16.20 5.72 -3.98
N LYS A 46 15.06 5.21 -4.49
CA LYS A 46 14.64 5.45 -5.88
C LYS A 46 14.29 6.91 -6.14
N ALA A 47 13.60 7.56 -5.20
CA ALA A 47 13.28 8.98 -5.30
C ALA A 47 14.54 9.83 -5.33
N ASN A 48 15.48 9.59 -4.43
CA ASN A 48 16.75 10.30 -4.39
C ASN A 48 17.53 10.14 -5.70
N LYS A 49 17.67 8.91 -6.18
CA LYS A 49 18.37 8.62 -7.44
C LYS A 49 17.73 9.32 -8.64
N LYS A 50 16.38 9.33 -8.71
CA LYS A 50 15.68 9.91 -9.85
C LYS A 50 15.64 11.44 -9.82
N LEU A 51 15.47 12.01 -8.64
CA LEU A 51 15.33 13.46 -8.46
C LEU A 51 16.66 14.17 -8.21
N GLY A 52 17.77 13.42 -8.15
CA GLY A 52 19.11 13.99 -7.96
C GLY A 52 19.39 14.47 -6.53
N PHE A 53 18.74 13.89 -5.53
CA PHE A 53 19.04 14.15 -4.13
C PHE A 53 20.27 13.37 -3.64
N ASP A 54 20.81 13.81 -2.51
CA ASP A 54 21.87 13.11 -1.83
C ASP A 54 21.42 11.68 -1.47
N PRO A 55 22.24 10.64 -1.76
CA PRO A 55 21.95 9.26 -1.36
C PRO A 55 21.73 9.06 0.14
N GLU A 56 22.34 9.91 0.98
CA GLU A 56 22.22 9.87 2.44
C GLU A 56 20.93 10.52 2.97
N PHE A 57 20.15 11.19 2.10
CA PHE A 57 18.89 11.78 2.49
C PHE A 57 17.87 10.68 2.82
N ASP A 58 17.53 10.50 4.09
CA ASP A 58 16.71 9.38 4.63
C ASP A 58 15.40 9.87 5.28
N ALA A 59 14.67 10.76 4.60
CA ALA A 59 13.32 11.12 5.05
C ALA A 59 12.32 10.01 4.71
N SER A 60 11.63 9.47 5.70
CA SER A 60 10.63 8.41 5.52
C SER A 60 9.34 8.91 4.84
N THR A 61 9.02 10.19 4.98
CA THR A 61 7.86 10.85 4.37
C THR A 61 8.27 11.70 3.18
N LEU A 62 7.30 12.16 2.39
CA LEU A 62 7.55 13.18 1.39
C LEU A 62 7.91 14.51 2.05
N THR A 63 8.71 15.30 1.35
CA THR A 63 9.06 16.68 1.71
C THR A 63 8.55 17.63 0.63
N ILE A 64 8.50 18.91 0.94
CA ILE A 64 8.14 19.94 -0.06
C ILE A 64 9.18 19.95 -1.20
N GLU A 65 10.43 19.66 -0.89
CA GLU A 65 11.53 19.59 -1.85
C GLU A 65 11.32 18.45 -2.85
N ASP A 66 10.84 17.27 -2.39
CA ASP A 66 10.47 16.16 -3.27
C ASP A 66 9.40 16.57 -4.27
N ILE A 67 8.37 17.30 -3.82
CA ILE A 67 7.27 17.76 -4.67
C ILE A 67 7.80 18.74 -5.74
N VAL A 68 8.61 19.72 -5.31
CA VAL A 68 9.20 20.71 -6.23
C VAL A 68 10.14 20.05 -7.24
N ALA A 69 10.99 19.12 -6.79
CA ALA A 69 11.88 18.36 -7.66
C ALA A 69 11.11 17.50 -8.67
N THR A 70 10.02 16.86 -8.22
CA THR A 70 9.13 16.10 -9.11
C THR A 70 8.49 17.00 -10.19
N MET A 71 8.03 18.20 -9.81
CA MET A 71 7.48 19.16 -10.78
C MET A 71 8.53 19.58 -11.82
N ARG A 72 9.76 19.86 -11.37
CA ARG A 72 10.89 20.16 -12.28
C ARG A 72 11.16 19.01 -13.23
N TYR A 73 11.20 17.78 -12.70
CA TYR A 73 11.40 16.59 -13.51
C TYR A 73 10.34 16.43 -14.60
N ILE A 74 9.06 16.68 -14.27
CA ILE A 74 7.95 16.59 -15.23
C ILE A 74 8.09 17.67 -16.31
N VAL A 75 8.46 18.90 -15.96
CA VAL A 75 8.67 19.99 -16.93
C VAL A 75 9.82 19.64 -17.87
N ALA A 76 10.98 19.26 -17.34
CA ALA A 76 12.14 18.85 -18.12
C ALA A 76 11.85 17.68 -19.07
N LEU A 77 11.04 16.72 -18.62
CA LEU A 77 10.57 15.60 -19.44
C LEU A 77 9.70 16.09 -20.62
N HIS A 78 8.81 17.07 -20.39
CA HIS A 78 7.97 17.67 -21.43
C HIS A 78 8.76 18.51 -22.44
N GLU A 79 9.82 19.16 -21.97
CA GLU A 79 10.72 19.94 -22.83
C GLU A 79 11.70 19.06 -23.61
N GLY A 80 11.78 17.77 -23.30
CA GLY A 80 12.66 16.82 -23.96
C GLY A 80 14.13 17.01 -23.61
N GLU A 81 14.43 17.51 -22.41
CA GLU A 81 15.80 17.69 -21.95
C GLU A 81 16.55 16.35 -21.85
N GLU A 82 17.82 16.35 -22.24
CA GLU A 82 18.67 15.17 -22.14
C GLU A 82 18.83 14.72 -20.70
N GLY A 83 18.71 13.40 -20.46
CA GLY A 83 18.85 12.81 -19.13
C GLY A 83 17.52 12.56 -18.41
N TYR A 84 16.40 13.09 -18.90
CA TYR A 84 15.07 12.84 -18.35
C TYR A 84 14.34 11.80 -19.18
N GLN A 85 13.87 10.73 -18.52
CA GLN A 85 13.23 9.60 -19.20
C GLN A 85 11.99 9.13 -18.45
N VAL A 86 11.01 8.68 -19.23
CA VAL A 86 9.84 7.96 -18.67
C VAL A 86 10.31 6.57 -18.23
N ASP A 87 9.92 6.15 -17.03
CA ASP A 87 10.26 4.81 -16.55
C ASP A 87 9.45 3.73 -17.29
N ASP A 88 10.11 2.63 -17.60
CA ASP A 88 9.42 1.41 -18.01
C ASP A 88 8.69 0.80 -16.81
N ILE A 89 7.35 0.89 -16.83
CA ILE A 89 6.48 0.39 -15.76
C ILE A 89 6.47 -1.14 -15.67
N ASP A 90 6.84 -1.84 -16.73
CA ASP A 90 6.85 -3.30 -16.77
C ASP A 90 8.20 -3.90 -16.36
N HIS A 91 9.24 -3.08 -16.29
CA HIS A 91 10.55 -3.52 -15.82
C HIS A 91 10.52 -3.92 -14.35
N PHE A 92 11.02 -5.11 -13.99
CA PHE A 92 11.00 -5.61 -12.61
C PHE A 92 11.80 -4.76 -11.60
N GLY A 93 12.66 -3.87 -12.05
CA GLY A 93 13.23 -2.81 -11.22
C GLY A 93 12.19 -1.82 -10.70
N ASN A 94 11.09 -1.63 -11.40
CA ASN A 94 10.00 -0.70 -11.07
C ASN A 94 8.74 -1.42 -10.58
N ARG A 95 8.65 -2.73 -10.81
CA ARG A 95 7.51 -3.56 -10.47
C ARG A 95 7.92 -4.61 -9.44
N ARG A 96 7.39 -4.50 -8.22
CA ARG A 96 7.69 -5.44 -7.14
C ARG A 96 6.85 -6.71 -7.27
N ILE A 97 7.50 -7.86 -7.12
CA ILE A 97 6.83 -9.15 -7.04
C ILE A 97 6.51 -9.43 -5.58
N ARG A 98 5.26 -9.77 -5.29
CA ARG A 98 4.82 -10.25 -3.97
C ARG A 98 4.86 -11.76 -3.92
N THR A 99 5.60 -12.32 -2.96
CA THR A 99 5.66 -13.76 -2.73
C THR A 99 4.42 -14.26 -1.98
N VAL A 100 4.19 -15.58 -2.00
CA VAL A 100 3.09 -16.22 -1.26
C VAL A 100 3.17 -15.90 0.23
N GLY A 101 4.36 -15.91 0.81
CA GLY A 101 4.57 -15.57 2.22
C GLY A 101 4.06 -14.18 2.58
N GLU A 102 4.32 -13.19 1.74
CA GLU A 102 3.83 -11.82 1.93
C GLU A 102 2.30 -11.74 1.82
N LEU A 103 1.71 -12.44 0.88
CA LEU A 103 0.25 -12.48 0.72
C LEU A 103 -0.43 -13.08 1.95
N ILE A 104 0.09 -14.20 2.47
CA ILE A 104 -0.42 -14.84 3.69
C ILE A 104 -0.19 -13.94 4.91
N GLN A 105 0.97 -13.31 5.05
CA GLN A 105 1.25 -12.36 6.12
C GLN A 105 0.23 -11.22 6.15
N ASN A 106 -0.13 -10.68 4.99
CA ASN A 106 -1.14 -9.62 4.92
C ASN A 106 -2.51 -10.11 5.39
N GLN A 107 -2.93 -11.34 5.03
CA GLN A 107 -4.18 -11.90 5.50
C GLN A 107 -4.16 -12.18 7.02
N PHE A 108 -3.04 -12.66 7.52
CA PHE A 108 -2.85 -12.85 8.95
C PHE A 108 -2.94 -11.52 9.71
N ARG A 109 -2.32 -10.46 9.21
CA ARG A 109 -2.40 -9.11 9.77
C ARG A 109 -3.85 -8.59 9.81
N ILE A 110 -4.63 -8.80 8.74
CA ILE A 110 -6.06 -8.45 8.71
C ILE A 110 -6.82 -9.21 9.79
N GLY A 111 -6.56 -10.52 9.92
CA GLY A 111 -7.15 -11.37 10.96
C GLY A 111 -6.81 -10.89 12.39
N LEU A 112 -5.56 -10.51 12.62
CA LEU A 112 -5.10 -9.95 13.91
C LEU A 112 -5.77 -8.62 14.22
N SER A 113 -5.89 -7.72 13.25
CA SER A 113 -6.56 -6.43 13.44
C SER A 113 -8.06 -6.60 13.76
N ARG A 114 -8.72 -7.56 13.10
CA ARG A 114 -10.12 -7.93 13.45
C ARG A 114 -10.22 -8.48 14.87
N MET A 115 -9.28 -9.34 15.26
CA MET A 115 -9.22 -9.90 16.61
C MET A 115 -8.96 -8.83 17.67
N GLU A 116 -8.00 -7.94 17.43
CA GLU A 116 -7.70 -6.80 18.31
C GLU A 116 -8.93 -5.95 18.59
N ARG A 117 -9.71 -5.63 17.54
CA ARG A 117 -10.94 -4.86 17.70
C ARG A 117 -11.94 -5.58 18.63
N VAL A 118 -12.15 -6.88 18.42
CA VAL A 118 -13.05 -7.67 19.27
C VAL A 118 -12.56 -7.76 20.72
N VAL A 119 -11.24 -7.91 20.91
CA VAL A 119 -10.64 -7.90 22.26
C VAL A 119 -10.89 -6.55 22.95
N ARG A 120 -10.67 -5.45 22.24
CA ARG A 120 -10.89 -4.10 22.77
C ARG A 120 -12.36 -3.84 23.13
N GLU A 121 -13.29 -4.29 22.29
CA GLU A 121 -14.73 -4.23 22.56
C GLU A 121 -15.10 -5.04 23.81
N ARG A 122 -14.58 -6.27 23.96
CA ARG A 122 -14.83 -7.12 25.15
C ARG A 122 -14.25 -6.50 26.42
N MET A 123 -13.04 -5.96 26.36
CA MET A 123 -12.43 -5.29 27.51
C MET A 123 -13.24 -4.09 28.01
N SER A 124 -13.96 -3.41 27.12
CA SER A 124 -14.81 -2.28 27.50
C SER A 124 -16.17 -2.70 28.10
N MET A 125 -16.60 -3.95 27.87
CA MET A 125 -17.91 -4.47 28.30
C MET A 125 -17.85 -5.35 29.55
N GLN A 126 -16.71 -5.96 29.86
CA GLN A 126 -16.55 -6.88 30.97
C GLN A 126 -16.04 -6.17 32.24
N GLU A 127 -16.43 -6.69 33.39
CA GLU A 127 -15.90 -6.22 34.66
C GLU A 127 -14.42 -6.60 34.82
N PRO A 128 -13.57 -5.71 35.39
CA PRO A 128 -12.12 -5.93 35.46
C PRO A 128 -11.71 -7.23 36.14
N ASP A 129 -12.49 -7.69 37.13
CA ASP A 129 -12.18 -8.88 37.94
C ASP A 129 -12.44 -10.19 37.21
N GLU A 130 -13.22 -10.20 36.11
CA GLU A 130 -13.52 -11.38 35.31
C GLU A 130 -12.66 -11.50 34.05
N ILE A 131 -11.79 -10.55 33.77
CA ILE A 131 -10.98 -10.52 32.56
C ILE A 131 -9.83 -11.51 32.64
N THR A 132 -9.87 -12.53 31.77
CA THR A 132 -8.75 -13.44 31.55
C THR A 132 -8.34 -13.41 30.08
N PRO A 133 -7.06 -13.70 29.74
CA PRO A 133 -6.63 -13.78 28.34
C PRO A 133 -7.45 -14.78 27.51
N GLN A 134 -7.88 -15.88 28.12
CA GLN A 134 -8.70 -16.89 27.47
C GLN A 134 -10.13 -16.41 27.14
N SER A 135 -10.71 -15.55 27.99
CA SER A 135 -12.04 -14.98 27.73
C SER A 135 -12.01 -13.90 26.63
N LEU A 136 -10.89 -13.19 26.49
CA LEU A 136 -10.74 -12.10 25.55
C LEU A 136 -10.35 -12.57 24.15
N VAL A 137 -9.39 -13.49 24.06
CA VAL A 137 -8.78 -13.89 22.78
C VAL A 137 -9.66 -14.90 22.05
N ASN A 138 -9.96 -14.59 20.78
CA ASN A 138 -10.68 -15.47 19.87
C ASN A 138 -9.92 -15.62 18.56
N ILE A 139 -9.54 -16.82 18.21
CA ILE A 139 -8.78 -17.12 16.99
C ILE A 139 -9.64 -17.15 15.72
N ARG A 140 -10.97 -17.18 15.84
CA ARG A 140 -11.90 -17.31 14.71
C ARG A 140 -11.70 -16.23 13.61
N PRO A 141 -11.46 -14.95 13.92
CA PRO A 141 -11.23 -13.93 12.91
C PRO A 141 -9.97 -14.19 12.05
N ILE A 142 -8.91 -14.75 12.67
CA ILE A 142 -7.67 -15.09 11.94
C ILE A 142 -7.93 -16.28 11.02
N VAL A 143 -8.55 -17.34 11.54
CA VAL A 143 -8.90 -18.53 10.74
C VAL A 143 -9.83 -18.16 9.59
N ALA A 144 -10.81 -17.28 9.84
CA ALA A 144 -11.72 -16.80 8.81
C ALA A 144 -10.98 -16.02 7.70
N ALA A 145 -10.06 -15.13 8.04
CA ALA A 145 -9.28 -14.37 7.06
C ALA A 145 -8.42 -15.28 6.17
N ILE A 146 -7.78 -16.29 6.76
CA ILE A 146 -6.98 -17.26 6.01
C ILE A 146 -7.87 -18.13 5.10
N LYS A 147 -8.99 -18.61 5.60
CA LYS A 147 -9.97 -19.39 4.81
C LYS A 147 -10.55 -18.57 3.67
N GLU A 148 -10.85 -17.29 3.90
CA GLU A 148 -11.33 -16.35 2.89
C GLU A 148 -10.31 -16.20 1.76
N PHE A 149 -9.02 -16.08 2.11
CA PHE A 149 -7.95 -15.99 1.11
C PHE A 149 -7.87 -17.23 0.22
N PHE A 150 -7.81 -18.42 0.81
CA PHE A 150 -7.70 -19.66 0.04
C PHE A 150 -8.99 -20.04 -0.71
N GLY A 151 -10.15 -19.64 -0.22
CA GLY A 151 -11.45 -19.99 -0.83
C GLY A 151 -11.99 -19.01 -1.85
N SER A 152 -11.69 -17.71 -1.72
CA SER A 152 -12.31 -16.67 -2.55
C SER A 152 -11.35 -15.67 -3.18
N SER A 153 -10.06 -15.69 -2.82
CA SER A 153 -9.08 -14.81 -3.45
C SER A 153 -8.79 -15.24 -4.89
N GLN A 154 -8.77 -14.25 -5.80
CA GLN A 154 -8.37 -14.49 -7.19
C GLN A 154 -6.90 -14.93 -7.32
N LEU A 155 -6.06 -14.65 -6.32
CA LEU A 155 -4.65 -15.05 -6.29
C LEU A 155 -4.44 -16.49 -5.84
N SER A 156 -5.45 -17.11 -5.21
CA SER A 156 -5.46 -18.52 -4.85
C SER A 156 -6.25 -19.30 -5.92
N GLN A 157 -5.57 -20.10 -6.72
CA GLN A 157 -6.15 -20.84 -7.84
C GLN A 157 -5.84 -22.33 -7.74
N PHE A 158 -6.66 -23.15 -8.38
CA PHE A 158 -6.35 -24.56 -8.56
C PHE A 158 -5.11 -24.74 -9.43
N MET A 159 -4.23 -25.64 -9.03
CA MET A 159 -3.06 -25.99 -9.82
C MET A 159 -3.46 -26.92 -10.96
N ASP A 160 -2.99 -26.63 -12.18
CA ASP A 160 -3.17 -27.51 -13.32
C ASP A 160 -2.33 -28.80 -13.12
N GLN A 161 -3.00 -29.95 -13.04
CA GLN A 161 -2.36 -31.24 -12.78
C GLN A 161 -2.56 -32.26 -13.91
N ALA A 162 -3.47 -31.98 -14.84
CA ALA A 162 -3.81 -32.93 -15.93
C ALA A 162 -2.66 -33.13 -16.95
N ASN A 163 -1.89 -32.07 -17.23
CA ASN A 163 -0.74 -32.10 -18.10
C ASN A 163 0.50 -31.56 -17.38
N PRO A 164 1.61 -32.32 -17.31
CA PRO A 164 2.84 -31.85 -16.66
C PRO A 164 3.37 -30.52 -17.20
N ALA A 165 3.26 -30.29 -18.52
CA ALA A 165 3.67 -29.04 -19.16
C ALA A 165 2.83 -27.83 -18.69
N ALA A 166 1.52 -27.99 -18.55
CA ALA A 166 0.62 -26.98 -18.02
C ALA A 166 0.95 -26.66 -16.54
N GLY A 167 1.26 -27.70 -15.75
CA GLY A 167 1.68 -27.54 -14.36
C GLY A 167 2.98 -26.73 -14.22
N ILE A 168 3.97 -26.96 -15.08
CA ILE A 168 5.22 -26.19 -15.11
C ILE A 168 4.95 -24.74 -15.49
N THR A 169 4.16 -24.50 -16.52
CA THR A 169 3.77 -23.15 -16.95
C THR A 169 3.06 -22.39 -15.83
N HIS A 170 2.15 -23.04 -15.15
CA HIS A 170 1.43 -22.45 -14.01
C HIS A 170 2.37 -22.07 -12.86
N LYS A 171 3.32 -22.92 -12.51
CA LYS A 171 4.33 -22.65 -11.45
C LYS A 171 5.29 -21.52 -11.81
N ARG A 172 5.54 -21.28 -13.10
CA ARG A 172 6.45 -20.22 -13.59
C ARG A 172 5.75 -18.90 -13.88
N ARG A 173 4.46 -18.79 -13.63
CA ARG A 173 3.71 -17.55 -13.82
C ARG A 173 4.15 -16.48 -12.82
N LEU A 174 4.58 -15.33 -13.32
CA LEU A 174 4.97 -14.16 -12.51
C LEU A 174 3.89 -13.10 -12.45
N SER A 175 3.21 -12.84 -13.57
CA SER A 175 2.14 -11.86 -13.63
C SER A 175 0.79 -12.50 -13.32
N ALA A 176 -0.01 -11.84 -12.50
CA ALA A 176 -1.40 -12.23 -12.28
C ALA A 176 -2.30 -11.95 -13.48
N LEU A 177 -1.88 -11.09 -14.41
CA LEU A 177 -2.62 -10.72 -15.62
C LEU A 177 -2.15 -11.55 -16.82
N GLY A 178 -3.03 -11.73 -17.80
CA GLY A 178 -2.73 -12.44 -19.04
C GLY A 178 -3.43 -13.79 -19.16
N PRO A 179 -3.07 -14.63 -20.15
CA PRO A 179 -3.71 -15.91 -20.40
C PRO A 179 -3.69 -16.83 -19.18
N GLY A 180 -4.89 -17.22 -18.70
CA GLY A 180 -5.07 -18.02 -17.49
C GLY A 180 -4.83 -17.27 -16.16
N GLY A 181 -4.63 -15.95 -16.19
CA GLY A 181 -4.53 -15.09 -15.02
C GLY A 181 -5.87 -14.42 -14.67
N LEU A 182 -5.78 -13.34 -13.90
CA LEU A 182 -6.95 -12.55 -13.49
C LEU A 182 -7.49 -11.76 -14.69
N SER A 183 -8.81 -11.65 -14.77
CA SER A 183 -9.47 -10.64 -15.61
C SER A 183 -9.31 -9.24 -14.99
N ARG A 184 -9.23 -8.24 -15.86
CA ARG A 184 -9.28 -6.83 -15.43
C ARG A 184 -10.64 -6.46 -14.90
#